data_e898c54f6af186b272af493887372845
#
_entry.id   e898c54f6af186b272af493887372845
#
_cell.length_a   1.000
_cell.length_b   1.000
_cell.length_c   1.000
_cell.angle_alpha   90.00
_cell.angle_beta   90.00
_cell.angle_gamma   90.00
#
_symmetry.space_group_name_H-M   'P 1'
#
loop_
_entity.id
_entity.type
_entity.pdbx_description
1 polymer ?
#
loop_
_entity_poly.entity_id
_entity_poly.type
_entity_poly.pdbx_seq_one_letter_code
_entity_poly.pdbx_strand_id
1 'polypeptide(L)'
;PDTEAVLSIHLFGHPARLDKIRTVCEENDLLLIEDACQSVGTKYMGQVTGSFGDISVVSFGHKKHIDAGGGGAVLTDDSAIAQDIRRAEKNIPRRDDAYISELFDAYRDIYYAIDDLKELATEPHALYESLPEAFHDLFQYGFKSKWIPNIRNGLNSLDEICQVRQNHATIYRNRLQHPKIVHPD
;
A
#
# COMPACT_ATOMS: atom_id res chain seq x y z
N PRO A 1 0.43 -27.99 5.94
CA PRO A 1 0.99 -26.62 5.96
C PRO A 1 0.15 -25.79 6.92
N ASP A 2 0.86 -25.00 7.73
CA ASP A 2 0.24 -24.20 8.79
C ASP A 2 -0.08 -22.78 8.26
N THR A 3 -0.66 -22.71 7.05
CA THR A 3 -1.08 -21.45 6.44
C THR A 3 -2.43 -21.06 7.02
N GLU A 4 -2.57 -19.84 7.50
CA GLU A 4 -3.80 -19.30 8.09
C GLU A 4 -4.41 -18.18 7.24
N ALA A 5 -3.61 -17.53 6.39
CA ALA A 5 -4.06 -16.43 5.57
C ALA A 5 -3.31 -16.33 4.24
N VAL A 6 -3.95 -15.70 3.26
CA VAL A 6 -3.34 -15.29 1.99
C VAL A 6 -3.33 -13.77 1.91
N LEU A 7 -2.14 -13.18 1.70
CA LEU A 7 -1.99 -11.76 1.42
C LEU A 7 -1.95 -11.52 -0.08
N SER A 8 -2.94 -10.81 -0.60
CA SER A 8 -3.05 -10.42 -2.00
C SER A 8 -2.65 -8.97 -2.18
N ILE A 9 -1.62 -8.70 -2.99
CA ILE A 9 -1.10 -7.35 -3.22
C ILE A 9 -1.50 -6.87 -4.62
N HIS A 10 -2.07 -5.67 -4.73
CA HIS A 10 -2.49 -5.05 -5.99
C HIS A 10 -1.43 -4.06 -6.48
N LEU A 11 -0.34 -4.59 -7.06
CA LEU A 11 0.81 -3.80 -7.48
C LEU A 11 0.45 -2.80 -8.60
N PHE A 12 0.90 -1.57 -8.44
CA PHE A 12 0.72 -0.47 -9.42
C PHE A 12 -0.73 -0.19 -9.79
N GLY A 13 -1.69 -0.59 -8.94
CA GLY A 13 -3.11 -0.46 -9.20
C GLY A 13 -3.70 -1.58 -10.06
N HIS A 14 -2.92 -2.60 -10.41
CA HIS A 14 -3.39 -3.78 -11.13
C HIS A 14 -3.93 -4.81 -10.15
N PRO A 15 -5.22 -5.18 -10.22
CA PRO A 15 -5.81 -6.13 -9.28
C PRO A 15 -5.24 -7.54 -9.47
N ALA A 16 -4.99 -8.23 -8.36
CA ALA A 16 -4.77 -9.68 -8.41
C ALA A 16 -6.04 -10.41 -8.88
N ARG A 17 -5.93 -11.68 -9.21
CA ARG A 17 -7.08 -12.53 -9.60
C ARG A 17 -7.93 -12.89 -8.37
N LEU A 18 -8.60 -11.87 -7.82
CA LEU A 18 -9.34 -11.95 -6.56
C LEU A 18 -10.44 -13.00 -6.57
N ASP A 19 -11.09 -13.21 -7.72
CA ASP A 19 -12.05 -14.30 -7.94
C ASP A 19 -11.48 -15.66 -7.56
N LYS A 20 -10.28 -15.97 -8.06
CA LYS A 20 -9.62 -17.27 -7.83
C LYS A 20 -9.00 -17.37 -6.45
N ILE A 21 -8.37 -16.29 -5.98
CA ILE A 21 -7.72 -16.27 -4.67
C ILE A 21 -8.79 -16.47 -3.58
N ARG A 22 -9.92 -15.78 -3.70
CA ARG A 22 -11.03 -15.91 -2.76
C ARG A 22 -11.58 -17.33 -2.72
N THR A 23 -11.79 -17.95 -3.89
CA THR A 23 -12.22 -19.36 -3.95
C THR A 23 -11.25 -20.27 -3.20
N VAL A 24 -9.94 -20.10 -3.41
CA VAL A 24 -8.93 -20.92 -2.69
C VAL A 24 -8.98 -20.67 -1.19
N CYS A 25 -9.16 -19.44 -0.74
CA CYS A 25 -9.28 -19.12 0.68
C CYS A 25 -10.53 -19.79 1.30
N GLU A 26 -11.68 -19.65 0.65
CA GLU A 26 -12.94 -20.25 1.10
C GLU A 26 -12.87 -21.80 1.16
N GLU A 27 -12.25 -22.43 0.16
CA GLU A 27 -12.10 -23.90 0.12
C GLU A 27 -11.15 -24.47 1.20
N ASN A 28 -10.25 -23.64 1.74
CA ASN A 28 -9.22 -24.06 2.69
C ASN A 28 -9.32 -23.38 4.07
N ASP A 29 -10.42 -22.69 4.36
CA ASP A 29 -10.67 -21.97 5.61
C ASP A 29 -9.52 -20.98 5.96
N LEU A 30 -9.07 -20.22 4.94
CA LEU A 30 -8.01 -19.22 5.05
C LEU A 30 -8.58 -17.81 5.03
N LEU A 31 -7.99 -16.90 5.81
CA LEU A 31 -8.29 -15.48 5.71
C LEU A 31 -7.71 -14.90 4.42
N LEU A 32 -8.48 -14.05 3.73
CA LEU A 32 -7.99 -13.24 2.63
C LEU A 32 -7.68 -11.83 3.13
N ILE A 33 -6.42 -11.43 3.00
CA ILE A 33 -5.96 -10.07 3.31
C ILE A 33 -5.62 -9.37 1.99
N GLU A 34 -6.19 -8.18 1.75
CA GLU A 34 -5.86 -7.36 0.59
C GLU A 34 -4.91 -6.22 0.95
N ASP A 35 -3.77 -6.13 0.27
CA ASP A 35 -2.97 -4.90 0.23
C ASP A 35 -3.44 -4.03 -0.95
N ALA A 36 -4.34 -3.11 -0.66
CA ALA A 36 -4.89 -2.15 -1.61
C ALA A 36 -4.18 -0.78 -1.56
N CYS A 37 -3.00 -0.69 -0.94
CA CYS A 37 -2.24 0.55 -0.79
C CYS A 37 -1.84 1.23 -2.12
N GLN A 38 -1.85 0.50 -3.21
CA GLN A 38 -1.57 1.02 -4.55
C GLN A 38 -2.78 0.98 -5.49
N SER A 39 -3.98 0.60 -5.00
CA SER A 39 -5.14 0.34 -5.85
C SER A 39 -6.44 0.99 -5.36
N VAL A 40 -6.34 1.98 -4.47
CA VAL A 40 -7.53 2.69 -3.95
C VAL A 40 -8.37 3.23 -5.11
N GLY A 41 -9.64 2.85 -5.16
CA GLY A 41 -10.59 3.20 -6.23
C GLY A 41 -10.52 2.31 -7.48
N THR A 42 -9.55 1.39 -7.57
CA THR A 42 -9.51 0.40 -8.65
C THR A 42 -10.66 -0.59 -8.51
N LYS A 43 -11.22 -1.04 -9.64
CA LYS A 43 -12.29 -2.04 -9.65
C LYS A 43 -11.82 -3.33 -10.32
N TYR A 44 -12.18 -4.44 -9.72
CA TYR A 44 -12.06 -5.78 -10.29
C TYR A 44 -13.46 -6.40 -10.42
N MET A 45 -13.86 -6.81 -11.61
CA MET A 45 -15.20 -7.35 -11.89
C MET A 45 -16.36 -6.47 -11.35
N GLY A 46 -16.16 -5.12 -11.38
CA GLY A 46 -17.16 -4.14 -10.93
C GLY A 46 -17.13 -3.81 -9.44
N GLN A 47 -16.40 -4.55 -8.60
CA GLN A 47 -16.23 -4.33 -7.16
C GLN A 47 -14.88 -3.66 -6.88
N VAL A 48 -14.84 -2.77 -5.90
CA VAL A 48 -13.61 -2.01 -5.55
C VAL A 48 -12.60 -2.94 -4.87
N THR A 49 -11.32 -2.86 -5.25
CA THR A 49 -10.23 -3.53 -4.52
C THR A 49 -10.19 -3.05 -3.07
N GLY A 50 -9.87 -3.96 -2.16
CA GLY A 50 -9.97 -3.71 -0.72
C GLY A 50 -11.35 -4.03 -0.13
N SER A 51 -12.27 -4.62 -0.93
CA SER A 51 -13.58 -5.07 -0.45
C SER A 51 -13.86 -6.55 -0.74
N PHE A 52 -12.86 -7.31 -1.16
CA PHE A 52 -12.97 -8.75 -1.42
C PHE A 52 -12.50 -9.59 -0.24
N GLY A 53 -11.51 -9.10 0.51
CA GLY A 53 -10.90 -9.81 1.63
C GLY A 53 -11.65 -9.63 2.95
N ASP A 54 -11.30 -10.47 3.90
CA ASP A 54 -11.76 -10.37 5.29
C ASP A 54 -11.15 -9.14 5.97
N ILE A 55 -9.92 -8.79 5.55
CA ILE A 55 -9.17 -7.62 5.99
C ILE A 55 -8.56 -6.94 4.76
N SER A 56 -8.56 -5.62 4.75
CA SER A 56 -7.87 -4.85 3.72
C SER A 56 -7.10 -3.70 4.30
N VAL A 57 -5.96 -3.36 3.67
CA VAL A 57 -5.14 -2.23 4.03
C VAL A 57 -5.11 -1.21 2.92
N VAL A 58 -5.25 0.06 3.26
CA VAL A 58 -5.09 1.20 2.34
C VAL A 58 -4.10 2.20 2.89
N SER A 59 -3.40 2.90 2.02
CA SER A 59 -2.40 3.89 2.40
C SER A 59 -2.74 5.27 1.84
N PHE A 60 -2.49 6.30 2.66
CA PHE A 60 -2.61 7.72 2.33
C PHE A 60 -1.25 8.43 2.38
N GLY A 61 -0.16 7.65 2.35
CA GLY A 61 1.21 8.16 2.33
C GLY A 61 1.58 8.86 1.02
N HIS A 62 2.83 9.34 0.97
CA HIS A 62 3.35 10.02 -0.21
C HIS A 62 3.26 9.16 -1.48
N LYS A 63 2.92 9.81 -2.61
CA LYS A 63 2.78 9.19 -3.95
C LYS A 63 1.66 8.14 -4.06
N LYS A 64 0.75 8.07 -3.08
CA LYS A 64 -0.45 7.24 -3.18
C LYS A 64 -1.55 7.96 -3.97
N HIS A 65 -2.61 7.24 -4.34
CA HIS A 65 -3.76 7.83 -5.06
C HIS A 65 -4.37 9.01 -4.31
N ILE A 66 -4.45 8.88 -2.99
CA ILE A 66 -4.79 9.96 -2.08
C ILE A 66 -3.52 10.25 -1.27
N ASP A 67 -2.80 11.30 -1.64
CA ASP A 67 -1.60 11.74 -0.93
C ASP A 67 -2.01 12.71 0.17
N ALA A 68 -2.06 12.22 1.40
CA ALA A 68 -2.31 13.04 2.58
C ALA A 68 -1.03 13.34 3.39
N GLY A 69 0.13 12.90 2.88
CA GLY A 69 1.41 13.02 3.57
C GLY A 69 1.66 11.93 4.61
N GLY A 70 0.73 11.00 4.78
CA GLY A 70 0.88 9.88 5.72
C GLY A 70 -0.47 9.27 6.09
N GLY A 71 -0.40 8.21 6.94
CA GLY A 71 -1.56 7.49 7.40
C GLY A 71 -2.00 6.36 6.49
N GLY A 72 -2.89 5.56 7.01
CA GLY A 72 -3.55 4.45 6.34
C GLY A 72 -4.80 4.06 7.10
N ALA A 73 -5.51 3.10 6.57
CA ALA A 73 -6.64 2.49 7.25
C ALA A 73 -6.64 0.97 7.04
N VAL A 74 -7.14 0.26 8.03
CA VAL A 74 -7.51 -1.15 7.91
C VAL A 74 -9.02 -1.23 7.84
N LEU A 75 -9.53 -1.99 6.89
CA LEU A 75 -10.95 -2.18 6.61
C LEU A 75 -11.30 -3.64 6.89
N THR A 76 -12.41 -3.87 7.56
CA THR A 76 -12.99 -5.20 7.80
C THR A 76 -14.46 -5.06 8.18
N ASP A 77 -15.27 -6.01 7.77
CA ASP A 77 -16.67 -6.14 8.18
C ASP A 77 -16.82 -6.99 9.46
N ASP A 78 -15.74 -7.68 9.88
CA ASP A 78 -15.73 -8.45 11.12
C ASP A 78 -15.50 -7.55 12.35
N SER A 79 -16.47 -7.52 13.24
CA SER A 79 -16.43 -6.68 14.44
C SER A 79 -15.38 -7.14 15.47
N ALA A 80 -15.03 -8.42 15.52
CA ALA A 80 -14.02 -8.96 16.42
C ALA A 80 -12.63 -8.56 15.93
N ILE A 81 -12.35 -8.77 14.64
CA ILE A 81 -11.13 -8.31 13.98
C ILE A 81 -10.97 -6.78 14.16
N ALA A 82 -12.03 -6.01 13.91
CA ALA A 82 -11.99 -4.56 14.10
C ALA A 82 -11.66 -4.13 15.55
N GLN A 83 -12.12 -4.87 16.55
CA GLN A 83 -11.78 -4.59 17.95
C GLN A 83 -10.33 -4.92 18.25
N ASP A 84 -9.80 -6.02 17.74
CA ASP A 84 -8.41 -6.42 17.93
C ASP A 84 -7.45 -5.42 17.28
N ILE A 85 -7.75 -4.98 16.06
CA ILE A 85 -6.99 -3.93 15.37
C ILE A 85 -6.98 -2.63 16.17
N ARG A 86 -8.14 -2.17 16.67
CA ARG A 86 -8.23 -0.97 17.54
C ARG A 86 -7.46 -1.14 18.85
N ARG A 87 -7.37 -2.36 19.37
CA ARG A 87 -6.59 -2.66 20.57
C ARG A 87 -5.10 -2.61 20.29
N ALA A 88 -4.67 -3.17 19.15
CA ALA A 88 -3.30 -3.10 18.68
C ALA A 88 -2.85 -1.66 18.38
N GLU A 89 -3.71 -0.85 17.71
CA GLU A 89 -3.42 0.56 17.38
C GLU A 89 -3.10 1.42 18.62
N LYS A 90 -3.72 1.14 19.75
CA LYS A 90 -3.44 1.87 21.00
C LYS A 90 -2.01 1.70 21.50
N ASN A 91 -1.34 0.63 21.12
CA ASN A 91 0.03 0.34 21.49
C ASN A 91 1.05 0.93 20.51
N ILE A 92 0.60 1.49 19.38
CA ILE A 92 1.51 2.11 18.41
C ILE A 92 2.03 3.44 18.97
N PRO A 93 3.35 3.67 18.98
CA PRO A 93 3.93 4.88 19.53
C PRO A 93 3.42 6.15 18.85
N ARG A 94 3.14 7.18 19.64
CA ARG A 94 2.88 8.52 19.14
C ARG A 94 4.20 9.26 19.02
N ARG A 95 4.61 9.60 17.79
CA ARG A 95 5.87 10.33 17.52
C ARG A 95 5.55 11.75 17.08
N ASP A 96 6.37 12.71 17.47
CA ASP A 96 6.23 14.09 16.98
C ASP A 96 6.68 14.23 15.53
N ASP A 97 6.33 15.36 14.90
CA ASP A 97 6.60 15.57 13.48
C ASP A 97 8.07 15.88 13.19
N ALA A 98 8.76 16.56 14.11
CA ALA A 98 10.18 16.89 13.95
C ALA A 98 11.01 15.58 13.96
N TYR A 99 10.77 14.73 14.97
CA TYR A 99 11.43 13.42 15.05
C TYR A 99 11.24 12.57 13.78
N ILE A 100 9.99 12.47 13.29
CA ILE A 100 9.70 11.69 12.07
C ILE A 100 10.35 12.32 10.84
N SER A 101 10.41 13.66 10.75
CA SER A 101 11.07 14.36 9.64
C SER A 101 12.57 14.09 9.62
N GLU A 102 13.23 14.19 10.75
CA GLU A 102 14.67 13.91 10.88
C GLU A 102 14.97 12.45 10.52
N LEU A 103 14.15 11.52 11.01
CA LEU A 103 14.31 10.11 10.74
C LEU A 103 14.08 9.79 9.24
N PHE A 104 13.11 10.46 8.61
CA PHE A 104 12.87 10.33 7.16
C PHE A 104 14.03 10.86 6.32
N ASP A 105 14.60 12.00 6.69
CA ASP A 105 15.77 12.56 6.02
C ASP A 105 16.96 11.60 6.12
N ALA A 106 17.24 11.06 7.30
CA ALA A 106 18.29 10.08 7.51
C ALA A 106 18.05 8.78 6.69
N TYR A 107 16.83 8.27 6.69
CA TYR A 107 16.45 7.11 5.87
C TYR A 107 16.71 7.36 4.38
N ARG A 108 16.25 8.52 3.88
CA ARG A 108 16.41 8.90 2.48
C ARG A 108 17.89 8.97 2.10
N ASP A 109 18.70 9.62 2.93
CA ASP A 109 20.12 9.81 2.65
C ASP A 109 20.87 8.47 2.63
N ILE A 110 20.56 7.54 3.54
CA ILE A 110 21.12 6.19 3.54
C ILE A 110 20.61 5.39 2.34
N TYR A 111 19.32 5.48 2.01
CA TYR A 111 18.74 4.78 0.86
C TYR A 111 19.46 5.15 -0.45
N TYR A 112 19.69 6.45 -0.69
CA TYR A 112 20.41 6.90 -1.87
C TYR A 112 21.90 6.54 -1.83
N ALA A 113 22.52 6.58 -0.65
CA ALA A 113 23.91 6.13 -0.52
C ALA A 113 24.08 4.64 -0.87
N ILE A 114 23.13 3.79 -0.48
CA ILE A 114 23.10 2.37 -0.87
C ILE A 114 22.89 2.24 -2.39
N ASP A 115 22.02 3.05 -2.98
CA ASP A 115 21.75 3.03 -4.42
C ASP A 115 23.00 3.41 -5.24
N ASP A 116 23.77 4.39 -4.77
CA ASP A 116 25.04 4.78 -5.39
C ASP A 116 26.12 3.69 -5.28
N LEU A 117 26.09 2.89 -4.22
CA LEU A 117 27.07 1.84 -3.95
C LEU A 117 26.66 0.44 -4.48
N LYS A 118 25.45 0.28 -5.00
CA LYS A 118 24.92 -1.04 -5.40
C LYS A 118 25.75 -1.78 -6.43
N GLU A 119 26.47 -1.07 -7.28
CA GLU A 119 27.36 -1.67 -8.29
C GLU A 119 28.68 -2.19 -7.69
N LEU A 120 29.02 -1.72 -6.48
CA LEU A 120 30.23 -2.10 -5.76
C LEU A 120 29.97 -3.20 -4.72
N ALA A 121 28.72 -3.44 -4.35
CA ALA A 121 28.36 -4.43 -3.34
C ALA A 121 28.13 -5.80 -3.98
N THR A 122 28.61 -6.84 -3.33
CA THR A 122 28.38 -8.24 -3.76
C THR A 122 26.93 -8.68 -3.54
N GLU A 123 26.25 -8.12 -2.54
CA GLU A 123 24.84 -8.38 -2.21
C GLU A 123 24.09 -7.07 -1.86
N PRO A 124 23.78 -6.23 -2.84
CA PRO A 124 23.14 -4.94 -2.57
C PRO A 124 21.74 -5.10 -1.94
N HIS A 125 21.04 -6.21 -2.18
CA HIS A 125 19.70 -6.44 -1.62
C HIS A 125 19.71 -6.55 -0.08
N ALA A 126 20.72 -7.19 0.51
CA ALA A 126 20.83 -7.33 1.96
C ALA A 126 20.91 -5.97 2.69
N LEU A 127 21.48 -4.95 2.05
CA LEU A 127 21.55 -3.60 2.61
C LEU A 127 20.16 -2.95 2.65
N TYR A 128 19.34 -3.13 1.61
CA TYR A 128 17.96 -2.61 1.61
C TYR A 128 17.05 -3.35 2.60
N GLU A 129 17.26 -4.66 2.77
CA GLU A 129 16.47 -5.48 3.69
C GLU A 129 16.63 -5.07 5.16
N SER A 130 17.78 -4.51 5.52
CA SER A 130 18.06 -4.05 6.90
C SER A 130 17.42 -2.68 7.22
N LEU A 131 17.06 -1.87 6.22
CA LEU A 131 16.55 -0.53 6.45
C LEU A 131 15.22 -0.47 7.23
N PRO A 132 14.21 -1.33 6.98
CA PRO A 132 12.96 -1.30 7.74
C PRO A 132 13.16 -1.57 9.23
N GLU A 133 14.13 -2.42 9.60
CA GLU A 133 14.44 -2.68 11.01
C GLU A 133 15.17 -1.50 11.65
N ALA A 134 16.20 -0.97 10.96
CA ALA A 134 16.97 0.18 11.44
C ALA A 134 16.12 1.44 11.60
N PHE A 135 15.11 1.62 10.76
CA PHE A 135 14.18 2.75 10.77
C PHE A 135 12.75 2.38 11.17
N HIS A 136 12.61 1.39 12.05
CA HIS A 136 11.33 0.88 12.52
C HIS A 136 10.33 2.00 12.93
N ASP A 137 10.80 3.01 13.67
CA ASP A 137 9.98 4.14 14.13
C ASP A 137 9.44 5.01 12.98
N LEU A 138 10.08 5.00 11.79
CA LEU A 138 9.58 5.69 10.61
C LEU A 138 8.34 5.00 10.03
N PHE A 139 8.22 3.68 10.22
CA PHE A 139 7.14 2.88 9.66
C PHE A 139 6.06 2.54 10.69
N GLN A 140 6.38 2.66 11.99
CA GLN A 140 5.47 2.32 13.09
C GLN A 140 5.22 3.51 14.02
N TYR A 141 4.32 4.40 13.59
CA TYR A 141 3.85 5.49 14.44
C TYR A 141 2.35 5.73 14.24
N GLY A 142 1.69 6.24 15.30
CA GLY A 142 0.25 6.39 15.33
C GLY A 142 -0.29 7.44 14.35
N PHE A 143 -1.51 7.23 13.91
CA PHE A 143 -2.22 8.12 13.00
C PHE A 143 -2.28 9.56 13.52
N LYS A 144 -2.11 10.54 12.63
CA LYS A 144 -2.14 11.96 12.95
C LYS A 144 -3.40 12.61 12.38
N SER A 145 -4.18 13.25 13.24
CA SER A 145 -5.45 13.90 12.85
C SER A 145 -5.29 15.00 11.80
N LYS A 146 -4.11 15.60 11.66
CA LYS A 146 -3.79 16.60 10.62
C LYS A 146 -3.96 16.07 9.19
N TRP A 147 -3.94 14.75 8.97
CA TRP A 147 -4.13 14.14 7.66
C TRP A 147 -5.60 14.03 7.25
N ILE A 148 -6.53 14.08 8.20
CA ILE A 148 -7.97 13.88 7.95
C ILE A 148 -8.53 14.81 6.86
N PRO A 149 -8.24 16.12 6.84
CA PRO A 149 -8.78 17.00 5.78
C PRO A 149 -8.35 16.57 4.38
N ASN A 150 -7.06 16.23 4.19
CA ASN A 150 -6.53 15.80 2.90
C ASN A 150 -7.09 14.44 2.49
N ILE A 151 -7.22 13.49 3.42
CA ILE A 151 -7.83 12.18 3.17
C ILE A 151 -9.28 12.38 2.72
N ARG A 152 -10.06 13.20 3.42
CA ARG A 152 -11.46 13.48 3.08
C ARG A 152 -11.59 14.12 1.70
N ASN A 153 -10.76 15.10 1.40
CA ASN A 153 -10.74 15.75 0.09
C ASN A 153 -10.39 14.76 -1.02
N GLY A 154 -9.37 13.94 -0.80
CA GLY A 154 -8.96 12.90 -1.74
C GLY A 154 -10.05 11.85 -1.97
N LEU A 155 -10.76 11.42 -0.93
CA LEU A 155 -11.89 10.49 -1.06
C LEU A 155 -13.05 11.11 -1.86
N ASN A 156 -13.35 12.38 -1.65
CA ASN A 156 -14.39 13.10 -2.40
C ASN A 156 -14.03 13.27 -3.89
N SER A 157 -12.76 13.31 -4.24
CA SER A 157 -12.26 13.46 -5.61
C SER A 157 -11.77 12.13 -6.22
N LEU A 158 -12.01 11.00 -5.55
CA LEU A 158 -11.42 9.72 -5.95
C LEU A 158 -11.79 9.28 -7.37
N ASP A 159 -13.04 9.44 -7.76
CA ASP A 159 -13.50 9.08 -9.10
C ASP A 159 -12.80 9.92 -10.18
N GLU A 160 -12.63 11.23 -9.95
CA GLU A 160 -11.89 12.12 -10.85
C GLU A 160 -10.42 11.71 -10.94
N ILE A 161 -9.77 11.43 -9.81
CA ILE A 161 -8.38 10.95 -9.75
C ILE A 161 -8.23 9.67 -10.58
N CYS A 162 -9.13 8.70 -10.39
CA CYS A 162 -9.12 7.45 -11.13
C CYS A 162 -9.31 7.68 -12.64
N GLN A 163 -10.24 8.55 -13.04
CA GLN A 163 -10.49 8.86 -14.45
C GLN A 163 -9.28 9.51 -15.12
N VAL A 164 -8.63 10.49 -14.44
CA VAL A 164 -7.41 11.14 -14.96
C VAL A 164 -6.30 10.11 -15.18
N ARG A 165 -6.09 9.20 -14.22
CA ARG A 165 -5.06 8.15 -14.31
C ARG A 165 -5.34 7.18 -15.46
N GLN A 166 -6.59 6.76 -15.64
CA GLN A 166 -7.00 5.90 -16.76
C GLN A 166 -6.79 6.59 -18.12
N ASN A 167 -7.10 7.89 -18.21
CA ASN A 167 -6.84 8.66 -19.42
C ASN A 167 -5.34 8.72 -19.74
N HIS A 168 -4.48 8.95 -18.74
CA HIS A 168 -3.02 8.93 -18.90
C HIS A 168 -2.54 7.55 -19.35
N ALA A 169 -3.00 6.47 -18.71
CA ALA A 169 -2.64 5.11 -19.10
C ALA A 169 -3.01 4.81 -20.57
N THR A 170 -4.19 5.28 -21.00
CA THR A 170 -4.64 5.15 -22.38
C THR A 170 -3.74 5.91 -23.35
N ILE A 171 -3.31 7.13 -23.00
CA ILE A 171 -2.36 7.91 -23.81
C ILE A 171 -1.02 7.18 -23.93
N TYR A 172 -0.48 6.65 -22.82
CA TYR A 172 0.76 5.87 -22.85
C TYR A 172 0.61 4.61 -23.69
N ARG A 173 -0.45 3.83 -23.49
CA ARG A 173 -0.75 2.62 -24.29
C ARG A 173 -0.79 2.92 -25.78
N ASN A 174 -1.39 4.02 -26.19
CA ASN A 174 -1.53 4.39 -27.60
C ASN A 174 -0.24 4.97 -28.21
N ARG A 175 0.62 5.61 -27.42
CA ARG A 175 1.84 6.28 -27.90
C ARG A 175 3.10 5.43 -27.79
N LEU A 176 3.17 4.52 -26.82
CA LEU A 176 4.32 3.66 -26.59
C LEU A 176 4.13 2.31 -27.28
N GLN A 177 4.06 2.35 -28.62
CA GLN A 177 3.95 1.14 -29.45
C GLN A 177 5.37 0.65 -29.79
N HIS A 178 5.88 -0.32 -29.04
CA HIS A 178 7.18 -0.92 -29.29
C HIS A 178 7.12 -2.44 -29.02
N PRO A 179 7.75 -3.30 -29.87
CA PRO A 179 7.65 -4.76 -29.71
C PRO A 179 8.13 -5.33 -28.36
N LYS A 180 8.98 -4.57 -27.64
CA LYS A 180 9.49 -4.96 -26.32
C LYS A 180 8.64 -4.42 -25.14
N ILE A 181 7.60 -3.64 -25.43
CA ILE A 181 6.71 -3.10 -24.41
C ILE A 181 5.46 -3.96 -24.38
N VAL A 182 5.26 -4.64 -23.26
CA VAL A 182 4.01 -5.36 -22.96
C VAL A 182 3.17 -4.45 -22.06
N HIS A 183 1.98 -4.13 -22.51
CA HIS A 183 1.01 -3.39 -21.69
C HIS A 183 0.23 -4.39 -20.85
N PRO A 184 -0.03 -4.09 -19.55
CA PRO A 184 -0.94 -4.88 -18.73
C PRO A 184 -2.35 -4.82 -19.33
N ASP A 185 -3.09 -5.90 -19.17
CA ASP A 185 -4.49 -6.06 -19.61
C ASP A 185 -5.46 -5.12 -18.87
#